data_98f501503595f14cc26b3f68b1480986
#
_entry.id   98f501503595f14cc26b3f68b1480986
#
_cell.length_a   1.000
_cell.length_b   1.000
_cell.length_c   1.000
_cell.angle_alpha   90.00
_cell.angle_beta   90.00
_cell.angle_gamma   90.00
#
_symmetry.space_group_name_H-M   'P 1'
#
loop_
_entity.id
_entity.type
_entity.pdbx_description
1 polymer ?
#
loop_
_entity_poly.entity_id
_entity_poly.type
_entity_poly.pdbx_seq_one_letter_code
_entity_poly.pdbx_strand_id
1 'polypeptide(L)'
;ELSFVDVDDVIDVNERFLAYLFKEVLDIDVKLPIQRITWQEAMDRFGSDKPDMRFGMELHDVSDVVKNCGFSVFTSALENGGSVRGINAEGQGAMPRKKIDKLVEFAKGYGAKGLAYIAIAEDGTRKSSFAKFMTDEEMDALVAAMDGKAGDLLLFAADKKKLVYDVLGALRLELAKQMDLLDKNEYRFVWVTEFPLLEWSEEENRFTAMHH
;
A
#
# COMPACT_ATOMS: atom_id res chain seq x y z
N GLU A 1 -14.72 -31.99 -0.73
CA GLU A 1 -13.98 -32.27 -1.97
C GLU A 1 -14.91 -32.08 -3.16
N LEU A 2 -14.42 -31.40 -4.22
CA LEU A 2 -15.15 -31.14 -5.45
C LEU A 2 -14.35 -31.75 -6.61
N SER A 3 -15.04 -32.41 -7.53
CA SER A 3 -14.43 -33.03 -8.73
C SER A 3 -15.08 -32.46 -9.98
N PHE A 4 -14.31 -32.40 -11.08
CA PHE A 4 -14.79 -31.89 -12.37
C PHE A 4 -15.27 -30.43 -12.32
N VAL A 5 -14.59 -29.59 -11.54
CA VAL A 5 -14.89 -28.16 -11.34
C VAL A 5 -13.69 -27.32 -11.75
N ASP A 6 -13.94 -26.07 -12.10
CA ASP A 6 -12.91 -25.05 -12.31
C ASP A 6 -12.87 -24.02 -11.15
N VAL A 7 -12.08 -22.98 -11.32
CA VAL A 7 -11.90 -21.93 -10.31
C VAL A 7 -13.21 -21.20 -10.02
N ASP A 8 -14.00 -20.93 -11.04
CA ASP A 8 -15.26 -20.19 -10.90
C ASP A 8 -16.32 -21.00 -10.13
N ASP A 9 -16.37 -22.30 -10.33
CA ASP A 9 -17.26 -23.20 -9.57
C ASP A 9 -16.91 -23.18 -8.08
N VAL A 10 -15.61 -23.22 -7.76
CA VAL A 10 -15.12 -23.17 -6.36
C VAL A 10 -15.44 -21.83 -5.73
N ILE A 11 -15.24 -20.74 -6.46
CA ILE A 11 -15.55 -19.39 -5.99
C ILE A 11 -17.05 -19.25 -5.71
N ASP A 12 -17.92 -19.68 -6.65
CA ASP A 12 -19.39 -19.61 -6.48
C ASP A 12 -19.86 -20.34 -5.21
N VAL A 13 -19.39 -21.57 -5.00
CA VAL A 13 -19.75 -22.32 -3.79
C VAL A 13 -19.34 -21.60 -2.53
N ASN A 14 -18.12 -21.05 -2.48
CA ASN A 14 -17.63 -20.31 -1.32
C ASN A 14 -18.35 -18.98 -1.12
N GLU A 15 -18.68 -18.25 -2.17
CA GLU A 15 -19.46 -17.02 -2.08
C GLU A 15 -20.85 -17.26 -1.48
N ARG A 16 -21.55 -18.28 -1.98
CA ARG A 16 -22.87 -18.66 -1.41
C ARG A 16 -22.76 -19.11 0.04
N PHE A 17 -21.70 -19.84 0.38
CA PHE A 17 -21.44 -20.25 1.77
C PHE A 17 -21.20 -19.04 2.67
N LEU A 18 -20.35 -18.09 2.26
CA LEU A 18 -20.08 -16.87 3.03
C LEU A 18 -21.35 -16.02 3.19
N ALA A 19 -22.10 -15.83 2.11
CA ALA A 19 -23.35 -15.07 2.16
C ALA A 19 -24.35 -15.70 3.13
N TYR A 20 -24.53 -17.02 3.08
CA TYR A 20 -25.39 -17.76 4.01
C TYR A 20 -24.90 -17.62 5.46
N LEU A 21 -23.61 -17.86 5.70
CA LEU A 21 -23.04 -17.83 7.05
C LEU A 21 -23.19 -16.43 7.69
N PHE A 22 -22.84 -15.36 6.95
CA PHE A 22 -22.94 -14.00 7.46
C PHE A 22 -24.39 -13.59 7.70
N LYS A 23 -25.31 -14.02 6.85
CA LYS A 23 -26.74 -13.76 7.05
C LYS A 23 -27.28 -14.46 8.29
N GLU A 24 -27.02 -15.76 8.45
CA GLU A 24 -27.59 -16.54 9.56
C GLU A 24 -26.98 -16.21 10.92
N VAL A 25 -25.69 -15.85 10.96
CA VAL A 25 -24.98 -15.65 12.24
C VAL A 25 -24.97 -14.19 12.67
N LEU A 26 -24.85 -13.27 11.73
CA LEU A 26 -24.64 -11.84 12.01
C LEU A 26 -25.76 -10.94 11.47
N ASP A 27 -26.74 -11.49 10.73
CA ASP A 27 -27.77 -10.76 9.97
C ASP A 27 -27.17 -9.72 9.01
N ILE A 28 -26.03 -10.05 8.40
CA ILE A 28 -25.31 -9.21 7.44
C ILE A 28 -25.50 -9.78 6.03
N ASP A 29 -25.97 -8.91 5.10
CA ASP A 29 -26.10 -9.26 3.69
C ASP A 29 -24.77 -9.06 2.96
N VAL A 30 -24.11 -10.14 2.57
CA VAL A 30 -22.89 -10.09 1.74
C VAL A 30 -23.28 -9.85 0.29
N LYS A 31 -22.75 -8.78 -0.30
CA LYS A 31 -23.00 -8.46 -1.71
C LYS A 31 -22.24 -9.41 -2.62
N LEU A 32 -22.94 -10.11 -3.49
CA LEU A 32 -22.37 -11.00 -4.50
C LEU A 32 -22.52 -10.39 -5.93
N PRO A 33 -21.59 -10.71 -6.86
CA PRO A 33 -20.35 -11.46 -6.62
C PRO A 33 -19.36 -10.64 -5.80
N ILE A 34 -18.48 -11.32 -5.05
CA ILE A 34 -17.39 -10.69 -4.33
C ILE A 34 -16.37 -10.15 -5.34
N GLN A 35 -15.84 -8.95 -5.08
CA GLN A 35 -14.82 -8.33 -5.93
C GLN A 35 -13.59 -9.24 -6.07
N ARG A 36 -13.07 -9.35 -7.29
CA ARG A 36 -11.81 -10.06 -7.59
C ARG A 36 -10.74 -9.05 -7.97
N ILE A 37 -9.55 -9.24 -7.46
CA ILE A 37 -8.33 -8.53 -7.85
C ILE A 37 -7.21 -9.54 -8.02
N THR A 38 -6.24 -9.23 -8.87
CA THR A 38 -5.04 -10.08 -8.99
C THR A 38 -4.11 -9.87 -7.80
N TRP A 39 -3.24 -10.84 -7.55
CA TRP A 39 -2.17 -10.69 -6.55
C TRP A 39 -1.30 -9.45 -6.83
N GLN A 40 -0.94 -9.23 -8.10
CA GLN A 40 -0.14 -8.06 -8.48
C GLN A 40 -0.88 -6.74 -8.16
N GLU A 41 -2.18 -6.69 -8.45
CA GLU A 41 -3.01 -5.52 -8.12
C GLU A 41 -3.12 -5.31 -6.60
N ALA A 42 -3.29 -6.38 -5.82
CA ALA A 42 -3.32 -6.29 -4.36
C ALA A 42 -2.00 -5.75 -3.81
N MET A 43 -0.86 -6.22 -4.31
CA MET A 43 0.45 -5.73 -3.91
C MET A 43 0.69 -4.29 -4.35
N ASP A 44 0.33 -3.92 -5.59
CA ASP A 44 0.55 -2.58 -6.12
C ASP A 44 -0.28 -1.51 -5.39
N ARG A 45 -1.51 -1.83 -5.00
CA ARG A 45 -2.44 -0.89 -4.36
C ARG A 45 -2.36 -0.89 -2.85
N PHE A 46 -2.07 -2.03 -2.23
CA PHE A 46 -2.18 -2.17 -0.77
C PHE A 46 -0.90 -2.65 -0.09
N GLY A 47 0.10 -3.10 -0.84
CA GLY A 47 1.34 -3.66 -0.30
C GLY A 47 1.15 -4.99 0.44
N SER A 48 0.04 -5.70 0.16
CA SER A 48 -0.30 -6.95 0.85
C SER A 48 -1.23 -7.81 -0.01
N ASP A 49 -1.05 -9.12 0.03
CA ASP A 49 -1.96 -10.12 -0.54
C ASP A 49 -3.23 -10.35 0.31
N LYS A 50 -3.33 -9.67 1.46
CA LYS A 50 -4.49 -9.66 2.37
C LYS A 50 -4.92 -8.22 2.64
N PRO A 51 -5.39 -7.50 1.61
CA PRO A 51 -5.66 -6.07 1.72
C PRO A 51 -6.83 -5.76 2.64
N ASP A 52 -6.66 -4.79 3.52
CA ASP A 52 -7.80 -4.18 4.21
C ASP A 52 -8.40 -3.09 3.30
N MET A 53 -9.59 -3.35 2.77
CA MET A 53 -10.27 -2.48 1.82
C MET A 53 -11.35 -1.60 2.47
N ARG A 54 -11.43 -1.56 3.81
CA ARG A 54 -12.42 -0.74 4.53
C ARG A 54 -12.11 0.76 4.47
N PHE A 55 -10.91 1.13 4.09
CA PHE A 55 -10.48 2.53 3.94
C PHE A 55 -9.61 2.68 2.68
N GLY A 56 -9.47 3.90 2.21
CA GLY A 56 -8.61 4.26 1.08
C GLY A 56 -7.11 4.17 1.39
N MET A 57 -6.34 5.23 1.10
CA MET A 57 -4.89 5.32 1.33
C MET A 57 -4.12 4.24 0.55
N GLU A 58 -4.45 4.08 -0.73
CA GLU A 58 -3.75 3.16 -1.62
C GLU A 58 -2.30 3.60 -1.87
N LEU A 59 -1.45 2.67 -2.27
CA LEU A 59 -0.09 2.95 -2.66
C LEU A 59 -0.07 3.56 -4.07
N HIS A 60 0.66 4.66 -4.24
CA HIS A 60 0.92 5.30 -5.53
C HIS A 60 2.33 4.99 -6.00
N ASP A 61 2.49 4.46 -7.21
CA ASP A 61 3.81 4.31 -7.82
C ASP A 61 4.24 5.65 -8.44
N VAL A 62 5.28 6.23 -7.89
CA VAL A 62 5.83 7.50 -8.36
C VAL A 62 7.20 7.35 -9.02
N SER A 63 7.61 6.12 -9.31
CA SER A 63 8.93 5.78 -9.88
C SER A 63 9.23 6.59 -11.14
N ASP A 64 8.28 6.68 -12.07
CA ASP A 64 8.46 7.43 -13.31
C ASP A 64 8.56 8.95 -13.11
N VAL A 65 7.89 9.47 -12.09
CA VAL A 65 7.90 10.91 -11.77
C VAL A 65 9.26 11.33 -11.21
N VAL A 66 9.88 10.47 -10.39
CA VAL A 66 11.11 10.81 -9.64
C VAL A 66 12.38 10.25 -10.25
N LYS A 67 12.33 9.55 -11.39
CA LYS A 67 13.49 8.86 -11.99
C LYS A 67 14.67 9.76 -12.32
N ASN A 68 14.43 11.04 -12.57
CA ASN A 68 15.47 12.01 -12.93
C ASN A 68 15.65 13.10 -11.87
N CYS A 69 15.03 12.98 -10.69
CA CYS A 69 15.13 14.01 -9.65
C CYS A 69 16.53 14.01 -8.98
N GLY A 70 16.86 15.12 -8.32
CA GLY A 70 18.15 15.26 -7.62
C GLY A 70 18.25 14.53 -6.30
N PHE A 71 17.18 13.84 -5.83
CA PHE A 71 17.20 13.11 -4.57
C PHE A 71 17.75 11.69 -4.77
N SER A 72 19.03 11.49 -4.45
CA SER A 72 19.78 10.25 -4.72
C SER A 72 19.17 8.99 -4.09
N VAL A 73 18.41 9.11 -3.01
CA VAL A 73 17.73 7.95 -2.40
C VAL A 73 16.71 7.35 -3.37
N PHE A 74 15.98 8.20 -4.11
CA PHE A 74 15.00 7.75 -5.09
C PHE A 74 15.68 7.20 -6.34
N THR A 75 16.60 7.98 -6.92
CA THR A 75 17.27 7.56 -8.16
C THR A 75 18.10 6.30 -7.97
N SER A 76 18.84 6.16 -6.86
CA SER A 76 19.61 4.94 -6.59
C SER A 76 18.71 3.71 -6.36
N ALA A 77 17.54 3.86 -5.75
CA ALA A 77 16.61 2.74 -5.63
C ALA A 77 16.15 2.25 -7.02
N LEU A 78 15.81 3.18 -7.92
CA LEU A 78 15.38 2.86 -9.28
C LEU A 78 16.50 2.27 -10.13
N GLU A 79 17.72 2.83 -10.08
CA GLU A 79 18.91 2.32 -10.76
C GLU A 79 19.24 0.86 -10.36
N ASN A 80 18.91 0.47 -9.12
CA ASN A 80 19.07 -0.89 -8.64
C ASN A 80 17.84 -1.79 -8.87
N GLY A 81 16.92 -1.39 -9.76
CA GLY A 81 15.73 -2.18 -10.11
C GLY A 81 14.64 -2.21 -9.02
N GLY A 82 14.71 -1.30 -8.07
CA GLY A 82 13.68 -1.11 -7.05
C GLY A 82 12.49 -0.27 -7.54
N SER A 83 11.72 0.28 -6.60
CA SER A 83 10.62 1.19 -6.87
C SER A 83 10.57 2.32 -5.84
N VAL A 84 9.90 3.41 -6.21
CA VAL A 84 9.55 4.50 -5.30
C VAL A 84 8.02 4.57 -5.27
N ARG A 85 7.46 4.33 -4.11
CA ARG A 85 6.01 4.41 -3.89
C ARG A 85 5.71 5.26 -2.68
N GLY A 86 4.47 5.76 -2.63
CA GLY A 86 4.01 6.54 -1.50
C GLY A 86 2.57 6.24 -1.12
N ILE A 87 2.19 6.75 0.04
CA ILE A 87 0.80 6.80 0.52
C ILE A 87 0.44 8.23 0.89
N ASN A 88 -0.82 8.60 0.69
CA ASN A 88 -1.36 9.89 1.09
C ASN A 88 -2.18 9.72 2.37
N ALA A 89 -1.68 10.24 3.49
CA ALA A 89 -2.43 10.36 4.74
C ALA A 89 -3.21 11.68 4.73
N GLU A 90 -4.44 11.65 4.19
CA GLU A 90 -5.30 12.82 4.03
C GLU A 90 -5.57 13.50 5.37
N GLY A 91 -5.50 14.83 5.40
CA GLY A 91 -5.72 15.64 6.59
C GLY A 91 -4.63 15.55 7.67
N GLN A 92 -3.48 14.89 7.41
CA GLN A 92 -2.39 14.75 8.38
C GLN A 92 -1.21 15.72 8.15
N GLY A 93 -1.36 16.73 7.30
CA GLY A 93 -0.32 17.71 6.97
C GLY A 93 0.19 18.51 8.17
N ALA A 94 -0.63 18.67 9.20
CA ALA A 94 -0.25 19.31 10.48
C ALA A 94 0.40 18.35 11.49
N MET A 95 0.69 17.10 11.10
CA MET A 95 1.27 16.10 12.01
C MET A 95 2.59 16.60 12.63
N PRO A 96 2.73 16.60 13.97
CA PRO A 96 3.95 17.04 14.63
C PRO A 96 5.16 16.20 14.22
N ARG A 97 6.33 16.84 14.06
CA ARG A 97 7.59 16.20 13.68
C ARG A 97 7.88 14.92 14.50
N LYS A 98 7.66 14.98 15.81
CA LYS A 98 7.87 13.83 16.70
C LYS A 98 7.00 12.61 16.33
N LYS A 99 5.79 12.84 15.80
CA LYS A 99 4.92 11.75 15.31
C LYS A 99 5.43 11.19 13.98
N ILE A 100 5.88 12.08 13.06
CA ILE A 100 6.50 11.64 11.79
C ILE A 100 7.77 10.83 12.09
N ASP A 101 8.61 11.25 13.03
CA ASP A 101 9.81 10.51 13.42
C ASP A 101 9.46 9.11 13.96
N LYS A 102 8.34 8.94 14.68
CA LYS A 102 7.84 7.61 15.07
C LYS A 102 7.42 6.74 13.87
N LEU A 103 6.81 7.33 12.84
CA LEU A 103 6.49 6.61 11.61
C LEU A 103 7.76 6.16 10.87
N VAL A 104 8.81 7.00 10.89
CA VAL A 104 10.12 6.61 10.35
C VAL A 104 10.70 5.41 11.11
N GLU A 105 10.67 5.44 12.44
CA GLU A 105 11.15 4.30 13.24
C GLU A 105 10.29 3.04 13.04
N PHE A 106 8.97 3.21 12.89
CA PHE A 106 8.08 2.10 12.54
C PHE A 106 8.48 1.48 11.19
N ALA A 107 8.68 2.30 10.15
CA ALA A 107 9.12 1.84 8.84
C ALA A 107 10.49 1.10 8.89
N LYS A 108 11.42 1.59 9.71
CA LYS A 108 12.71 0.91 9.95
C LYS A 108 12.53 -0.47 10.58
N GLY A 109 11.53 -0.65 11.44
CA GLY A 109 11.19 -1.95 12.01
C GLY A 109 10.80 -2.99 10.96
N TYR A 110 10.35 -2.55 9.78
CA TYR A 110 10.06 -3.37 8.60
C TYR A 110 11.23 -3.43 7.59
N GLY A 111 12.40 -2.92 7.96
CA GLY A 111 13.62 -2.98 7.16
C GLY A 111 13.89 -1.76 6.27
N ALA A 112 13.05 -0.72 6.29
CA ALA A 112 13.33 0.51 5.55
C ALA A 112 14.58 1.22 6.10
N LYS A 113 15.38 1.81 5.21
CA LYS A 113 16.51 2.65 5.59
C LYS A 113 16.06 4.02 6.14
N GLY A 114 14.85 4.43 5.77
CA GLY A 114 14.22 5.68 6.15
C GLY A 114 12.87 5.84 5.48
N LEU A 115 12.19 6.95 5.77
CA LEU A 115 10.93 7.33 5.18
C LEU A 115 11.03 8.79 4.73
N ALA A 116 10.81 9.07 3.46
CA ALA A 116 10.74 10.43 2.96
C ALA A 116 9.31 10.96 3.11
N TYR A 117 9.12 12.27 3.28
CA TYR A 117 7.79 12.83 3.44
C TYR A 117 7.66 14.24 2.89
N ILE A 118 6.42 14.62 2.54
CA ILE A 118 5.97 15.96 2.27
C ILE A 118 4.74 16.22 3.13
N ALA A 119 4.81 17.19 4.03
CA ALA A 119 3.67 17.69 4.78
C ALA A 119 3.17 18.98 4.12
N ILE A 120 1.91 19.00 3.71
CA ILE A 120 1.26 20.14 3.05
C ILE A 120 0.35 20.81 4.08
N ALA A 121 0.67 22.04 4.47
CA ALA A 121 -0.18 22.79 5.38
C ALA A 121 -1.48 23.24 4.70
N GLU A 122 -2.46 23.69 5.49
CA GLU A 122 -3.75 24.19 4.97
C GLU A 122 -3.61 25.40 4.04
N ASP A 123 -2.57 26.20 4.21
CA ASP A 123 -2.23 27.32 3.32
C ASP A 123 -1.47 26.92 2.06
N GLY A 124 -1.25 25.60 1.84
CA GLY A 124 -0.47 25.05 0.73
C GLY A 124 1.04 25.04 0.93
N THR A 125 1.55 25.58 2.05
CA THR A 125 2.99 25.55 2.35
C THR A 125 3.45 24.11 2.55
N ARG A 126 4.56 23.75 1.90
CA ARG A 126 5.12 22.38 1.93
C ARG A 126 6.35 22.30 2.82
N LYS A 127 6.38 21.32 3.70
CA LYS A 127 7.57 20.91 4.47
C LYS A 127 7.97 19.51 4.05
N SER A 128 9.20 19.33 3.61
CA SER A 128 9.70 18.05 3.12
C SER A 128 11.07 17.73 3.68
N SER A 129 11.36 16.44 3.86
CA SER A 129 12.68 15.93 4.25
C SER A 129 13.72 16.03 3.14
N PHE A 130 13.29 16.25 1.88
CA PHE A 130 14.13 16.19 0.69
C PHE A 130 13.94 17.35 -0.30
N ALA A 131 13.13 18.36 0.04
CA ALA A 131 12.81 19.48 -0.86
C ALA A 131 14.04 20.16 -1.48
N LYS A 132 15.15 20.27 -0.73
CA LYS A 132 16.40 20.90 -1.23
C LYS A 132 17.08 20.15 -2.41
N PHE A 133 16.63 18.96 -2.73
CA PHE A 133 17.18 18.11 -3.79
C PHE A 133 16.27 18.05 -5.03
N MET A 134 15.14 18.75 -5.01
CA MET A 134 14.17 18.75 -6.11
C MET A 134 13.83 20.18 -6.53
N THR A 135 13.47 20.36 -7.80
CA THR A 135 12.90 21.62 -8.28
C THR A 135 11.43 21.75 -7.84
N ASP A 136 10.88 22.96 -7.95
CA ASP A 136 9.48 23.21 -7.63
C ASP A 136 8.56 22.42 -8.57
N GLU A 137 8.91 22.31 -9.86
CA GLU A 137 8.15 21.54 -10.86
C GLU A 137 8.16 20.03 -10.54
N GLU A 138 9.29 19.48 -10.12
CA GLU A 138 9.39 18.08 -9.70
C GLU A 138 8.56 17.82 -8.44
N MET A 139 8.57 18.75 -7.48
CA MET A 139 7.74 18.68 -6.28
C MET A 139 6.24 18.77 -6.60
N ASP A 140 5.86 19.64 -7.54
CA ASP A 140 4.48 19.76 -8.00
C ASP A 140 4.01 18.49 -8.70
N ALA A 141 4.82 17.92 -9.58
CA ALA A 141 4.52 16.67 -10.26
C ALA A 141 4.38 15.50 -9.26
N LEU A 142 5.25 15.44 -8.25
CA LEU A 142 5.19 14.41 -7.22
C LEU A 142 3.93 14.52 -6.35
N VAL A 143 3.58 15.74 -5.93
CA VAL A 143 2.34 16.00 -5.16
C VAL A 143 1.11 15.63 -5.99
N ALA A 144 1.09 16.00 -7.28
CA ALA A 144 0.00 15.66 -8.19
C ALA A 144 -0.14 14.14 -8.39
N ALA A 145 0.98 13.41 -8.56
CA ALA A 145 0.98 11.95 -8.69
C ALA A 145 0.49 11.21 -7.43
N MET A 146 0.51 11.89 -6.29
CA MET A 146 0.02 11.39 -5.00
C MET A 146 -1.42 11.85 -4.69
N ASP A 147 -2.10 12.54 -5.60
CA ASP A 147 -3.39 13.20 -5.36
C ASP A 147 -3.37 14.12 -4.11
N GLY A 148 -2.18 14.67 -3.79
CA GLY A 148 -1.93 15.45 -2.57
C GLY A 148 -2.62 16.81 -2.62
N LYS A 149 -3.22 17.20 -1.51
CA LYS A 149 -3.95 18.46 -1.32
C LYS A 149 -3.43 19.21 -0.09
N ALA A 150 -3.86 20.46 0.07
CA ALA A 150 -3.63 21.20 1.30
C ALA A 150 -4.21 20.41 2.50
N GLY A 151 -3.43 20.31 3.56
CA GLY A 151 -3.76 19.52 4.75
C GLY A 151 -3.24 18.08 4.76
N ASP A 152 -2.61 17.57 3.69
CA ASP A 152 -2.20 16.17 3.56
C ASP A 152 -0.75 15.92 3.96
N LEU A 153 -0.47 14.68 4.38
CA LEU A 153 0.87 14.17 4.63
C LEU A 153 1.17 13.03 3.64
N LEU A 154 2.13 13.26 2.75
CA LEU A 154 2.60 12.28 1.79
C LEU A 154 3.85 11.59 2.34
N LEU A 155 3.86 10.26 2.33
CA LEU A 155 4.93 9.44 2.85
C LEU A 155 5.46 8.51 1.75
N PHE A 156 6.79 8.39 1.62
CA PHE A 156 7.42 7.66 0.52
C PHE A 156 8.45 6.67 1.03
N ALA A 157 8.46 5.48 0.43
CA ALA A 157 9.51 4.48 0.58
C ALA A 157 10.18 4.22 -0.78
N ALA A 158 11.49 3.99 -0.75
CA ALA A 158 12.32 3.72 -1.92
C ALA A 158 13.34 2.64 -1.61
N ASP A 159 13.20 1.48 -2.21
CA ASP A 159 14.09 0.32 -2.08
C ASP A 159 13.66 -0.78 -3.07
N LYS A 160 14.12 -2.04 -2.88
CA LYS A 160 13.60 -3.21 -3.57
C LYS A 160 12.07 -3.28 -3.49
N LYS A 161 11.41 -3.64 -4.58
CA LYS A 161 9.96 -3.60 -4.72
C LYS A 161 9.21 -4.30 -3.58
N LYS A 162 9.68 -5.51 -3.19
CA LYS A 162 9.09 -6.27 -2.06
C LYS A 162 9.16 -5.49 -0.75
N LEU A 163 10.31 -4.92 -0.43
CA LEU A 163 10.50 -4.14 0.81
C LEU A 163 9.60 -2.89 0.83
N VAL A 164 9.45 -2.22 -0.31
CA VAL A 164 8.55 -1.06 -0.42
C VAL A 164 7.11 -1.45 -0.14
N TYR A 165 6.64 -2.59 -0.66
CA TYR A 165 5.31 -3.12 -0.36
C TYR A 165 5.14 -3.43 1.13
N ASP A 166 6.07 -4.19 1.72
CA ASP A 166 6.00 -4.59 3.13
C ASP A 166 5.95 -3.36 4.06
N VAL A 167 6.80 -2.36 3.79
CA VAL A 167 6.88 -1.12 4.57
C VAL A 167 5.61 -0.29 4.43
N LEU A 168 5.17 0.00 3.21
CA LEU A 168 4.02 0.87 2.98
C LEU A 168 2.70 0.18 3.33
N GLY A 169 2.57 -1.12 3.09
CA GLY A 169 1.40 -1.90 3.50
C GLY A 169 1.22 -1.90 5.03
N ALA A 170 2.31 -2.11 5.78
CA ALA A 170 2.27 -2.01 7.24
C ALA A 170 1.99 -0.58 7.73
N LEU A 171 2.64 0.42 7.12
CA LEU A 171 2.47 1.83 7.46
C LEU A 171 1.04 2.31 7.20
N ARG A 172 0.42 1.86 6.11
CA ARG A 172 -0.97 2.10 5.76
C ARG A 172 -1.92 1.67 6.88
N LEU A 173 -1.74 0.45 7.40
CA LEU A 173 -2.56 -0.08 8.51
C LEU A 173 -2.32 0.66 9.83
N GLU A 174 -1.07 1.00 10.11
CA GLU A 174 -0.73 1.76 11.33
C GLU A 174 -1.35 3.17 11.30
N LEU A 175 -1.30 3.85 10.14
CA LEU A 175 -1.93 5.17 9.96
C LEU A 175 -3.45 5.06 10.04
N ALA A 176 -4.07 4.06 9.41
CA ALA A 176 -5.51 3.86 9.49
C ALA A 176 -5.99 3.67 10.94
N LYS A 177 -5.22 2.94 11.75
CA LYS A 177 -5.47 2.79 13.19
C LYS A 177 -5.33 4.10 13.94
N GLN A 178 -4.27 4.89 13.66
CA GLN A 178 -4.05 6.19 14.32
C GLN A 178 -5.09 7.24 13.94
N MET A 179 -5.63 7.14 12.73
CA MET A 179 -6.65 8.04 12.17
C MET A 179 -8.10 7.56 12.45
N ASP A 180 -8.26 6.43 13.15
CA ASP A 180 -9.57 5.82 13.46
C ASP A 180 -10.43 5.54 12.20
N LEU A 181 -9.79 5.08 11.12
CA LEU A 181 -10.45 4.77 9.84
C LEU A 181 -11.04 3.36 9.80
N LEU A 182 -10.81 2.52 10.81
CA LEU A 182 -11.20 1.12 10.82
C LEU A 182 -12.56 0.94 11.51
N ASP A 183 -13.64 0.88 10.73
CA ASP A 183 -14.93 0.45 11.29
C ASP A 183 -14.89 -1.05 11.58
N LYS A 184 -15.07 -1.40 12.85
CA LYS A 184 -15.08 -2.79 13.32
C LYS A 184 -16.33 -3.59 12.90
N ASN A 185 -17.38 -2.89 12.47
CA ASN A 185 -18.64 -3.49 12.02
C ASN A 185 -18.70 -3.59 10.49
N GLU A 186 -17.72 -3.07 9.77
CA GLU A 186 -17.65 -3.15 8.32
C GLU A 186 -16.87 -4.40 7.89
N TYR A 187 -17.46 -5.19 7.01
CA TYR A 187 -16.86 -6.36 6.36
C TYR A 187 -16.70 -6.08 4.87
N ARG A 188 -15.46 -6.22 4.37
CA ARG A 188 -15.12 -6.09 2.95
C ARG A 188 -14.47 -7.38 2.49
N PHE A 189 -15.17 -8.12 1.65
CA PHE A 189 -14.67 -9.35 1.07
C PHE A 189 -13.99 -9.07 -0.26
N VAL A 190 -12.90 -9.77 -0.52
CA VAL A 190 -12.17 -9.72 -1.78
C VAL A 190 -11.55 -11.07 -2.09
N TRP A 191 -11.61 -11.48 -3.33
CA TRP A 191 -10.83 -12.58 -3.84
C TRP A 191 -9.52 -12.02 -4.40
N VAL A 192 -8.40 -12.50 -3.87
CA VAL A 192 -7.09 -12.28 -4.49
C VAL A 192 -6.75 -13.52 -5.30
N THR A 193 -6.54 -13.33 -6.59
CA THR A 193 -6.33 -14.40 -7.57
C THR A 193 -4.97 -14.24 -8.26
N GLU A 194 -4.61 -15.17 -9.15
CA GLU A 194 -3.39 -15.09 -9.95
C GLU A 194 -2.11 -14.93 -9.12
N PHE A 195 -2.01 -15.67 -8.03
CA PHE A 195 -0.79 -15.72 -7.25
C PHE A 195 0.36 -16.28 -8.09
N PRO A 196 1.58 -15.70 -7.98
CA PRO A 196 2.76 -16.29 -8.60
C PRO A 196 3.01 -17.71 -8.07
N LEU A 197 3.30 -18.62 -8.98
CA LEU A 197 3.64 -20.00 -8.60
C LEU A 197 4.96 -20.06 -7.82
N LEU A 198 5.92 -19.23 -8.21
CA LEU A 198 7.28 -19.20 -7.67
C LEU A 198 7.66 -17.79 -7.25
N GLU A 199 8.46 -17.70 -6.18
CA GLU A 199 9.16 -16.48 -5.79
C GLU A 199 10.67 -16.75 -5.68
N TRP A 200 11.49 -15.72 -5.88
CA TRP A 200 12.92 -15.80 -5.70
C TRP A 200 13.29 -15.70 -4.22
N SER A 201 13.95 -16.72 -3.69
CA SER A 201 14.54 -16.70 -2.35
C SER A 201 15.99 -16.24 -2.43
N GLU A 202 16.31 -15.09 -1.84
CA GLU A 202 17.69 -14.60 -1.74
C GLU A 202 18.53 -15.48 -0.80
N GLU A 203 17.92 -16.05 0.24
CA GLU A 203 18.57 -16.92 1.20
C GLU A 203 19.00 -18.25 0.56
N GLU A 204 18.10 -18.86 -0.22
CA GLU A 204 18.37 -20.13 -0.88
C GLU A 204 18.99 -19.97 -2.26
N ASN A 205 19.06 -18.73 -2.79
CA ASN A 205 19.56 -18.40 -4.14
C ASN A 205 18.91 -19.25 -5.23
N ARG A 206 17.57 -19.46 -5.13
CA ARG A 206 16.77 -20.22 -6.08
C ARG A 206 15.29 -19.78 -6.04
N PHE A 207 14.54 -20.20 -7.04
CA PHE A 207 13.08 -20.10 -6.99
C PHE A 207 12.49 -21.12 -6.02
N THR A 208 11.60 -20.66 -5.16
CA THR A 208 10.82 -21.48 -4.23
C THR A 208 9.34 -21.35 -4.54
N ALA A 209 8.54 -22.34 -4.14
CA ALA A 209 7.10 -22.25 -4.29
C ALA A 209 6.56 -21.15 -3.38
N MET A 210 5.74 -20.26 -3.95
CA MET A 210 5.07 -19.20 -3.18
C MET A 210 3.83 -19.72 -2.47
N HIS A 211 3.16 -20.70 -3.08
CA HIS A 211 2.00 -21.41 -2.54
C HIS A 211 2.12 -22.92 -2.71
N HIS A 212 1.35 -23.64 -1.90
CA HIS A 212 1.28 -25.11 -1.93
C HIS A 212 0.51 -25.61 -3.13
#